data_a63d9794ca56066e6f9af2701b6bddda
#
_entry.id   a63d9794ca56066e6f9af2701b6bddda
#
_cell.length_a   1.000
_cell.length_b   1.000
_cell.length_c   1.000
_cell.angle_alpha   90.00
_cell.angle_beta   90.00
_cell.angle_gamma   90.00
#
_symmetry.space_group_name_H-M   'P 1'
#
loop_
_entity.id
_entity.type
_entity.pdbx_description
1 polymer ?
#
loop_
_entity_poly.entity_id
_entity_poly.type
_entity_poly.pdbx_seq_one_letter_code
_entity_poly.pdbx_strand_id
1 'polypeptide(L)'
;MNLRTMALSCLFVSPVFAAPHFVEEAPSTQSHYQVDGKALCETAKQTLAYLNHDPSYDPQVLHEGQVLPIPMWRIKATLVFICKHQAELNDPEFVKKQFEFVRWLPDVKHARRYRSKAKLRGIPDNQIVMTEYYVHLAKASAKPTPLTPYAIHGLPADEQYLSLEEANAKPKLTRFQYGKQAILAGALKDKNVPVLAYVSRTDLEAALLQGTLVADFGNGKPRYFNVHRNNNIPYNTVKKPEDQERYWYFKEVDGVKGYGKDADHKITVNYEVTFAADLAQFGLGKLLLIQYRDKRGNDISRMGIMADTGGAFADNLYQIDFLTGAYTGKDTFYQANHTLPDYVNAYFMVLKSKEKTEKKTLAGLFKRDSDHHFNNDTMFE
;
A
#
# COMPACT_ATOMS: atom_id res chain seq x y z
N MET A 1 2.61 -16.15 -67.64
CA MET A 1 2.58 -16.80 -66.30
C MET A 1 2.67 -15.67 -65.26
N ASN A 2 1.49 -15.19 -64.77
CA ASN A 2 1.40 -14.01 -63.92
C ASN A 2 1.39 -14.45 -62.46
N LEU A 3 2.46 -14.17 -61.69
CA LEU A 3 2.50 -14.30 -60.22
C LEU A 3 1.74 -13.10 -59.63
N ARG A 4 0.62 -13.36 -59.01
CA ARG A 4 -0.08 -12.41 -58.12
C ARG A 4 0.55 -12.48 -56.74
N THR A 5 1.23 -11.43 -56.35
CA THR A 5 1.75 -11.20 -54.99
C THR A 5 0.56 -10.90 -54.11
N MET A 6 0.23 -11.80 -53.18
CA MET A 6 -0.78 -11.60 -52.15
C MET A 6 -0.15 -10.89 -50.97
N ALA A 7 -0.41 -9.59 -50.78
CA ALA A 7 0.03 -8.83 -49.63
C ALA A 7 -0.84 -9.25 -48.40
N LEU A 8 -0.21 -9.93 -47.46
CA LEU A 8 -0.83 -10.31 -46.19
C LEU A 8 -0.78 -9.08 -45.26
N SER A 9 -1.90 -8.38 -45.15
CA SER A 9 -2.06 -7.25 -44.22
C SER A 9 -2.21 -7.79 -42.81
N CYS A 10 -1.15 -7.80 -41.99
CA CYS A 10 -1.22 -8.08 -40.57
C CYS A 10 -1.91 -6.90 -39.87
N LEU A 11 -3.18 -7.05 -39.55
CA LEU A 11 -3.87 -6.18 -38.61
C LEU A 11 -3.25 -6.39 -37.23
N PHE A 12 -2.40 -5.47 -36.81
CA PHE A 12 -1.99 -5.35 -35.41
C PHE A 12 -3.22 -4.89 -34.59
N VAL A 13 -3.93 -5.83 -34.02
CA VAL A 13 -4.91 -5.55 -32.96
C VAL A 13 -4.07 -5.22 -31.73
N SER A 14 -3.85 -3.94 -31.48
CA SER A 14 -3.32 -3.48 -30.19
C SER A 14 -4.27 -3.98 -29.11
N PRO A 15 -3.79 -4.65 -28.05
CA PRO A 15 -4.64 -5.01 -26.94
C PRO A 15 -5.19 -3.71 -26.34
N VAL A 16 -6.50 -3.51 -26.43
CA VAL A 16 -7.20 -2.46 -25.71
C VAL A 16 -7.11 -2.87 -24.24
N PHE A 17 -6.14 -2.33 -23.52
CA PHE A 17 -6.12 -2.42 -22.07
C PHE A 17 -7.35 -1.70 -21.57
N ALA A 18 -8.26 -2.43 -20.92
CA ALA A 18 -9.42 -1.85 -20.31
C ALA A 18 -8.95 -1.05 -19.09
N ALA A 19 -9.02 0.26 -19.24
CA ALA A 19 -8.66 1.21 -18.19
C ALA A 19 -9.91 1.63 -17.40
N PRO A 20 -9.77 1.93 -16.11
CA PRO A 20 -10.83 2.60 -15.36
C PRO A 20 -11.16 3.94 -16.00
N HIS A 21 -12.37 4.45 -15.73
CA HIS A 21 -12.80 5.75 -16.21
C HIS A 21 -12.58 6.80 -15.11
N PHE A 22 -12.10 7.97 -15.51
CA PHE A 22 -11.86 9.10 -14.62
C PHE A 22 -12.66 10.29 -15.10
N VAL A 23 -13.52 10.82 -14.22
CA VAL A 23 -14.38 11.95 -14.55
C VAL A 23 -14.24 13.06 -13.52
N GLU A 24 -14.32 14.32 -13.95
CA GLU A 24 -14.35 15.45 -13.05
C GLU A 24 -15.71 15.50 -12.34
N GLU A 25 -15.71 15.15 -11.06
CA GLU A 25 -16.92 15.12 -10.23
C GLU A 25 -16.54 15.36 -8.77
N ALA A 26 -17.19 16.34 -8.14
CA ALA A 26 -16.99 16.62 -6.71
C ALA A 26 -17.79 15.63 -5.83
N PRO A 27 -17.23 15.22 -4.67
CA PRO A 27 -17.95 14.42 -3.70
C PRO A 27 -19.12 15.20 -3.07
N SER A 28 -20.06 14.46 -2.47
CA SER A 28 -21.14 15.06 -1.67
C SER A 28 -20.56 15.74 -0.44
N THR A 29 -21.04 16.95 -0.13
CA THR A 29 -20.70 17.67 1.11
C THR A 29 -21.62 17.31 2.28
N GLN A 30 -22.62 16.46 2.07
CA GLN A 30 -23.58 16.06 3.10
C GLN A 30 -23.10 14.87 3.95
N SER A 31 -22.05 14.18 3.52
CA SER A 31 -21.47 13.06 4.28
C SER A 31 -20.65 13.56 5.47
N HIS A 32 -20.58 12.74 6.52
CA HIS A 32 -19.76 13.01 7.69
C HIS A 32 -18.29 12.69 7.40
N TYR A 33 -17.43 13.70 7.43
CA TYR A 33 -15.99 13.55 7.23
C TYR A 33 -15.35 13.03 8.52
N GLN A 34 -14.61 11.94 8.41
CA GLN A 34 -13.90 11.27 9.49
C GLN A 34 -12.42 11.14 9.09
N VAL A 35 -11.67 12.21 9.28
CA VAL A 35 -10.25 12.27 8.91
C VAL A 35 -9.42 12.52 10.15
N ASP A 36 -8.51 11.58 10.47
CA ASP A 36 -7.42 11.87 11.41
C ASP A 36 -6.34 12.69 10.67
N GLY A 37 -6.45 14.00 10.75
CA GLY A 37 -5.55 14.93 10.07
C GLY A 37 -4.10 14.79 10.52
N LYS A 38 -3.85 14.41 11.79
CA LYS A 38 -2.51 14.18 12.31
C LYS A 38 -1.89 12.92 11.70
N ALA A 39 -2.59 11.79 11.76
CA ALA A 39 -2.13 10.54 11.17
C ALA A 39 -1.93 10.66 9.66
N LEU A 40 -2.85 11.38 8.97
CA LEU A 40 -2.74 11.64 7.54
C LEU A 40 -1.49 12.48 7.22
N CYS A 41 -1.19 13.53 8.01
CA CYS A 41 0.03 14.33 7.82
C CYS A 41 1.30 13.53 8.10
N GLU A 42 1.33 12.68 9.13
CA GLU A 42 2.48 11.83 9.42
C GLU A 42 2.76 10.87 8.24
N THR A 43 1.72 10.22 7.71
CA THR A 43 1.83 9.39 6.50
C THR A 43 2.27 10.21 5.28
N ALA A 44 1.74 11.43 5.12
CA ALA A 44 2.13 12.33 4.03
C ALA A 44 3.61 12.71 4.09
N LYS A 45 4.16 13.04 5.27
CA LYS A 45 5.57 13.37 5.45
C LYS A 45 6.49 12.21 5.05
N GLN A 46 6.16 11.00 5.48
CA GLN A 46 6.93 9.79 5.11
C GLN A 46 6.85 9.51 3.61
N THR A 47 5.67 9.67 3.03
CA THR A 47 5.46 9.52 1.59
C THR A 47 6.22 10.59 0.80
N LEU A 48 6.21 11.86 1.25
CA LEU A 48 6.99 12.94 0.65
C LEU A 48 8.49 12.67 0.68
N ALA A 49 9.01 12.16 1.80
CA ALA A 49 10.42 11.77 1.89
C ALA A 49 10.78 10.74 0.81
N TYR A 50 9.92 9.75 0.56
CA TYR A 50 10.10 8.77 -0.50
C TYR A 50 9.99 9.39 -1.90
N LEU A 51 8.98 10.24 -2.13
CA LEU A 51 8.77 10.94 -3.41
C LEU A 51 9.89 11.93 -3.76
N ASN A 52 10.72 12.33 -2.80
CA ASN A 52 11.87 13.23 -3.05
C ASN A 52 13.12 12.51 -3.55
N HIS A 53 13.12 11.19 -3.62
CA HIS A 53 14.16 10.48 -4.36
C HIS A 53 14.07 10.77 -5.87
N ASP A 54 15.20 10.60 -6.57
CA ASP A 54 15.21 10.65 -8.02
C ASP A 54 14.28 9.57 -8.60
N PRO A 55 13.52 9.83 -9.67
CA PRO A 55 12.64 8.82 -10.28
C PRO A 55 13.32 7.50 -10.64
N SER A 56 14.62 7.50 -10.95
CA SER A 56 15.39 6.29 -11.21
C SER A 56 15.63 5.42 -9.97
N TYR A 57 15.43 5.97 -8.78
CA TYR A 57 15.53 5.21 -7.52
C TYR A 57 14.51 4.07 -7.44
N ASP A 58 13.26 4.36 -7.85
CA ASP A 58 12.18 3.38 -7.88
C ASP A 58 11.18 3.70 -9.02
N PRO A 59 11.57 3.41 -10.27
CA PRO A 59 10.78 3.80 -11.45
C PRO A 59 9.41 3.12 -11.53
N GLN A 60 9.17 2.07 -10.71
CA GLN A 60 7.88 1.39 -10.69
C GLN A 60 6.78 2.22 -10.02
N VAL A 61 7.13 3.16 -9.14
CA VAL A 61 6.13 3.94 -8.38
C VAL A 61 6.42 5.44 -8.34
N LEU A 62 7.67 5.89 -8.59
CA LEU A 62 8.05 7.30 -8.62
C LEU A 62 7.74 7.91 -9.99
N HIS A 63 6.47 7.93 -10.36
CA HIS A 63 5.96 8.50 -11.60
C HIS A 63 4.57 9.11 -11.41
N GLU A 64 4.13 9.88 -12.38
CA GLU A 64 2.86 10.60 -12.37
C GLU A 64 1.61 9.71 -12.41
N GLY A 65 1.77 8.41 -12.68
CA GLY A 65 0.73 7.43 -12.93
C GLY A 65 0.53 7.16 -14.41
N GLN A 66 0.30 5.91 -14.76
CA GLN A 66 0.06 5.48 -16.14
C GLN A 66 -1.41 5.65 -16.54
N VAL A 67 -2.33 5.31 -15.62
CA VAL A 67 -3.80 5.34 -15.88
C VAL A 67 -4.45 6.65 -15.49
N LEU A 68 -3.86 7.39 -14.53
CA LEU A 68 -4.30 8.73 -14.11
C LEU A 68 -3.05 9.59 -13.87
N PRO A 69 -2.46 10.19 -14.90
CA PRO A 69 -1.28 11.02 -14.75
C PRO A 69 -1.62 12.32 -14.00
N ILE A 70 -1.02 12.50 -12.82
CA ILE A 70 -1.05 13.73 -12.04
C ILE A 70 0.40 14.18 -11.87
N PRO A 71 0.76 15.41 -12.30
CA PRO A 71 2.12 15.90 -12.20
C PRO A 71 2.69 15.74 -10.79
N MET A 72 3.91 15.24 -10.68
CA MET A 72 4.56 14.91 -9.40
C MET A 72 4.58 16.12 -8.45
N TRP A 73 4.81 17.32 -8.96
CA TRP A 73 4.79 18.54 -8.15
C TRP A 73 3.39 18.81 -7.54
N ARG A 74 2.30 18.49 -8.24
CA ARG A 74 0.93 18.62 -7.70
C ARG A 74 0.66 17.59 -6.61
N ILE A 75 1.14 16.35 -6.77
CA ILE A 75 1.06 15.31 -5.72
C ILE A 75 1.78 15.83 -4.47
N LYS A 76 3.04 16.27 -4.60
CA LYS A 76 3.82 16.81 -3.48
C LYS A 76 3.15 18.03 -2.84
N ALA A 77 2.68 18.99 -3.63
CA ALA A 77 1.97 20.18 -3.12
C ALA A 77 0.70 19.81 -2.35
N THR A 78 -0.06 18.81 -2.82
CA THR A 78 -1.24 18.28 -2.13
C THR A 78 -0.88 17.71 -0.76
N LEU A 79 0.17 16.89 -0.68
CA LEU A 79 0.63 16.30 0.58
C LEU A 79 1.16 17.35 1.57
N VAL A 80 1.87 18.37 1.09
CA VAL A 80 2.30 19.50 1.94
C VAL A 80 1.09 20.29 2.45
N PHE A 81 0.09 20.53 1.59
CA PHE A 81 -1.11 21.30 1.95
C PHE A 81 -1.91 20.62 3.07
N ILE A 82 -2.17 19.31 2.99
CA ILE A 82 -2.93 18.59 4.04
C ILE A 82 -2.23 18.64 5.40
N CYS A 83 -0.90 18.68 5.44
CA CYS A 83 -0.15 18.84 6.68
C CYS A 83 -0.33 20.23 7.32
N LYS A 84 -0.57 21.27 6.52
CA LYS A 84 -0.80 22.64 7.01
C LYS A 84 -2.23 22.87 7.47
N HIS A 85 -3.17 22.03 7.04
CA HIS A 85 -4.62 22.23 7.20
C HIS A 85 -5.32 21.01 7.84
N GLN A 86 -4.66 20.36 8.80
CA GLN A 86 -5.13 19.11 9.40
C GLN A 86 -6.52 19.22 10.01
N ALA A 87 -6.81 20.32 10.71
CA ALA A 87 -8.09 20.55 11.40
C ALA A 87 -9.24 20.79 10.41
N GLU A 88 -8.96 21.47 9.32
CA GLU A 88 -9.96 21.87 8.32
C GLU A 88 -10.35 20.72 7.37
N LEU A 89 -9.59 19.59 7.37
CA LEU A 89 -9.91 18.45 6.50
C LEU A 89 -11.23 17.75 6.86
N ASN A 90 -11.80 18.02 8.01
CA ASN A 90 -13.13 17.55 8.41
C ASN A 90 -14.26 18.53 8.03
N ASP A 91 -13.95 19.69 7.40
CA ASP A 91 -14.93 20.61 6.83
C ASP A 91 -15.14 20.33 5.33
N PRO A 92 -16.29 19.77 4.92
CA PRO A 92 -16.57 19.45 3.52
C PRO A 92 -16.50 20.65 2.57
N GLU A 93 -16.92 21.84 3.02
CA GLU A 93 -16.92 23.04 2.19
C GLU A 93 -15.49 23.58 2.02
N PHE A 94 -14.66 23.52 3.06
CA PHE A 94 -13.24 23.83 2.94
C PHE A 94 -12.58 22.89 1.93
N VAL A 95 -12.78 21.59 2.07
CA VAL A 95 -12.21 20.57 1.19
C VAL A 95 -12.64 20.77 -0.25
N LYS A 96 -13.93 21.00 -0.52
CA LYS A 96 -14.47 21.30 -1.86
C LYS A 96 -13.88 22.57 -2.47
N LYS A 97 -13.62 23.58 -1.65
CA LYS A 97 -13.02 24.84 -2.08
C LYS A 97 -11.56 24.68 -2.50
N GLN A 98 -10.79 23.88 -1.79
CA GLN A 98 -9.33 23.78 -1.97
C GLN A 98 -8.90 22.75 -3.01
N PHE A 99 -9.68 21.69 -3.24
CA PHE A 99 -9.28 20.57 -4.09
C PHE A 99 -10.09 20.49 -5.38
N GLU A 100 -9.46 20.01 -6.43
CA GLU A 100 -10.05 19.38 -7.61
C GLU A 100 -10.26 17.91 -7.32
N PHE A 101 -11.32 17.35 -7.91
CA PHE A 101 -11.70 15.95 -7.68
C PHE A 101 -11.84 15.21 -9.00
N VAL A 102 -11.25 14.01 -9.03
CA VAL A 102 -11.40 13.07 -10.15
C VAL A 102 -12.03 11.80 -9.61
N ARG A 103 -13.28 11.57 -9.97
CA ARG A 103 -13.99 10.34 -9.59
C ARG A 103 -13.43 9.16 -10.35
N TRP A 104 -13.18 8.07 -9.61
CA TRP A 104 -12.70 6.81 -10.13
C TRP A 104 -13.88 5.85 -10.35
N LEU A 105 -14.14 5.52 -11.61
CA LEU A 105 -15.19 4.60 -12.04
C LEU A 105 -14.57 3.33 -12.61
N PRO A 106 -15.11 2.12 -12.30
CA PRO A 106 -14.59 0.87 -12.83
C PRO A 106 -14.97 0.67 -14.31
N ASP A 107 -14.12 -0.02 -15.07
CA ASP A 107 -14.57 -0.77 -16.23
C ASP A 107 -15.20 -2.08 -15.75
N VAL A 108 -16.50 -2.06 -15.52
CA VAL A 108 -17.25 -3.19 -14.95
C VAL A 108 -17.15 -4.44 -15.81
N LYS A 109 -17.15 -4.29 -17.13
CA LYS A 109 -17.04 -5.42 -18.07
C LYS A 109 -15.72 -6.15 -17.87
N HIS A 110 -14.64 -5.42 -17.63
CA HIS A 110 -13.31 -5.97 -17.38
C HIS A 110 -13.16 -6.48 -15.96
N ALA A 111 -13.62 -5.74 -14.96
CA ALA A 111 -13.58 -6.13 -13.56
C ALA A 111 -14.25 -7.48 -13.31
N ARG A 112 -15.38 -7.74 -13.95
CA ARG A 112 -16.13 -9.01 -13.84
C ARG A 112 -15.41 -10.24 -14.41
N ARG A 113 -14.33 -10.05 -15.19
CA ARG A 113 -13.50 -11.16 -15.69
C ARG A 113 -12.58 -11.78 -14.65
N TYR A 114 -12.35 -11.08 -13.52
CA TYR A 114 -11.56 -11.60 -12.40
C TYR A 114 -12.32 -12.69 -11.63
N ARG A 115 -12.34 -13.92 -12.17
CA ARG A 115 -13.15 -15.05 -11.65
C ARG A 115 -12.82 -15.42 -10.20
N SER A 116 -11.57 -15.23 -9.77
CA SER A 116 -11.09 -15.55 -8.41
C SER A 116 -11.55 -14.54 -7.35
N LYS A 117 -12.03 -13.35 -7.74
CA LYS A 117 -12.41 -12.26 -6.82
C LYS A 117 -13.92 -12.03 -6.85
N ALA A 118 -14.64 -12.61 -5.86
CA ALA A 118 -16.11 -12.55 -5.81
C ALA A 118 -16.66 -11.12 -5.80
N LYS A 119 -16.03 -10.19 -5.05
CA LYS A 119 -16.43 -8.79 -5.00
C LYS A 119 -16.34 -8.10 -6.37
N LEU A 120 -15.31 -8.39 -7.18
CA LEU A 120 -15.18 -7.82 -8.53
C LEU A 120 -16.25 -8.35 -9.51
N ARG A 121 -16.77 -9.55 -9.31
CA ARG A 121 -17.88 -10.07 -10.12
C ARG A 121 -19.19 -9.32 -9.88
N GLY A 122 -19.40 -8.84 -8.66
CA GLY A 122 -20.60 -8.08 -8.25
C GLY A 122 -20.41 -6.57 -8.25
N ILE A 123 -19.29 -6.05 -8.82
CA ILE A 123 -18.98 -4.63 -8.76
C ILE A 123 -20.07 -3.77 -9.40
N PRO A 124 -20.55 -2.71 -8.72
CA PRO A 124 -21.47 -1.73 -9.28
C PRO A 124 -20.83 -0.89 -10.40
N ASP A 125 -21.65 -0.28 -11.25
CA ASP A 125 -21.16 0.51 -12.39
C ASP A 125 -20.50 1.83 -11.98
N ASN A 126 -20.74 2.28 -10.75
CA ASN A 126 -20.32 3.61 -10.25
C ASN A 126 -19.48 3.58 -8.97
N GLN A 127 -19.04 2.40 -8.53
CA GLN A 127 -18.25 2.24 -7.31
C GLN A 127 -17.08 1.28 -7.56
N ILE A 128 -15.98 1.45 -6.80
CA ILE A 128 -14.88 0.50 -6.78
C ILE A 128 -15.00 -0.44 -5.58
N VAL A 129 -14.31 -1.56 -5.62
CA VAL A 129 -14.21 -2.47 -4.49
C VAL A 129 -13.33 -1.85 -3.42
N MET A 130 -13.79 -1.88 -2.18
CA MET A 130 -12.96 -1.68 -1.00
C MET A 130 -12.83 -2.99 -0.24
N THR A 131 -11.62 -3.39 0.03
CA THR A 131 -11.29 -4.42 1.02
C THR A 131 -10.54 -3.78 2.17
N GLU A 132 -10.44 -4.49 3.26
CA GLU A 132 -9.76 -4.03 4.46
C GLU A 132 -8.60 -4.96 4.78
N TYR A 133 -7.50 -4.38 5.28
CA TYR A 133 -6.39 -5.13 5.84
C TYR A 133 -5.96 -4.57 7.19
N TYR A 134 -5.19 -5.35 7.91
CA TYR A 134 -4.74 -5.02 9.25
C TYR A 134 -3.31 -5.49 9.50
N VAL A 135 -2.68 -4.94 10.53
CA VAL A 135 -1.39 -5.40 11.03
C VAL A 135 -1.62 -6.34 12.21
N HIS A 136 -0.87 -7.43 12.27
CA HIS A 136 -1.03 -8.39 13.35
C HIS A 136 -0.49 -7.85 14.68
N LEU A 137 -1.36 -7.82 15.71
CA LEU A 137 -1.03 -7.47 17.08
C LEU A 137 -0.86 -8.74 17.91
N ALA A 138 0.30 -8.93 18.51
CA ALA A 138 0.59 -10.08 19.34
C ALA A 138 1.09 -9.71 20.73
N LYS A 139 0.74 -10.54 21.73
CA LYS A 139 1.46 -10.54 22.99
C LYS A 139 2.85 -11.10 22.78
N ALA A 140 3.85 -10.40 23.29
CA ALA A 140 5.25 -10.78 23.14
C ALA A 140 6.00 -10.81 24.46
N SER A 141 7.09 -11.52 24.50
CA SER A 141 8.00 -11.54 25.65
C SER A 141 9.46 -11.49 25.20
N ALA A 142 10.34 -11.00 26.08
CA ALA A 142 11.78 -10.93 25.83
C ALA A 142 12.49 -12.29 26.03
N LYS A 143 11.84 -13.24 26.71
CA LYS A 143 12.32 -14.61 26.97
C LYS A 143 11.21 -15.59 26.63
N PRO A 144 11.52 -16.85 26.27
CA PRO A 144 10.49 -17.83 25.98
C PRO A 144 9.65 -18.13 27.25
N THR A 145 8.34 -18.23 27.05
CA THR A 145 7.38 -18.63 28.07
C THR A 145 6.48 -19.74 27.53
N PRO A 146 5.69 -20.44 28.36
CA PRO A 146 4.73 -21.40 27.86
C PRO A 146 3.71 -20.85 26.85
N LEU A 147 3.38 -19.54 26.95
CA LEU A 147 2.44 -18.87 26.04
C LEU A 147 3.13 -18.28 24.80
N THR A 148 4.41 -17.94 24.91
CA THR A 148 5.17 -17.32 23.84
C THR A 148 6.50 -18.06 23.60
N PRO A 149 6.46 -19.33 23.14
CA PRO A 149 7.66 -20.15 23.01
C PRO A 149 8.42 -19.96 21.70
N TYR A 150 7.85 -19.30 20.68
CA TYR A 150 8.44 -19.20 19.35
C TYR A 150 9.15 -17.87 19.13
N ALA A 151 10.39 -17.95 18.66
CA ALA A 151 11.24 -16.78 18.44
C ALA A 151 10.94 -16.08 17.10
N ILE A 152 10.85 -14.76 17.15
CA ILE A 152 10.99 -13.87 16.01
C ILE A 152 12.48 -13.58 15.86
N HIS A 153 13.10 -14.06 14.79
CA HIS A 153 14.54 -13.92 14.57
C HIS A 153 14.85 -12.67 13.73
N GLY A 154 15.88 -11.95 14.16
CA GLY A 154 16.53 -10.93 13.34
C GLY A 154 17.49 -11.55 12.33
N LEU A 155 18.12 -10.70 11.52
CA LEU A 155 19.04 -11.14 10.49
C LEU A 155 20.27 -11.82 11.11
N PRO A 156 20.73 -12.99 10.56
CA PRO A 156 21.96 -13.63 11.02
C PRO A 156 23.17 -12.69 10.97
N ALA A 157 24.09 -12.84 11.93
CA ALA A 157 25.24 -11.94 12.05
C ALA A 157 26.21 -12.02 10.86
N ASP A 158 26.23 -13.14 10.13
CA ASP A 158 27.10 -13.36 8.97
C ASP A 158 26.69 -12.56 7.72
N GLU A 159 25.52 -11.87 7.75
CA GLU A 159 25.07 -11.04 6.63
C GLU A 159 24.62 -9.61 7.04
N GLN A 160 24.74 -9.24 8.32
CA GLN A 160 24.18 -7.95 8.79
C GLN A 160 24.80 -6.70 8.14
N TYR A 161 26.01 -6.81 7.58
CA TYR A 161 26.74 -5.71 6.92
C TYR A 161 26.75 -5.84 5.39
N LEU A 162 26.07 -6.84 4.85
CA LEU A 162 26.01 -7.07 3.40
C LEU A 162 24.78 -6.41 2.80
N SER A 163 24.89 -5.84 1.61
CA SER A 163 23.73 -5.50 0.80
C SER A 163 22.91 -6.76 0.49
N LEU A 164 21.68 -6.60 0.03
CA LEU A 164 20.86 -7.75 -0.35
C LEU A 164 21.48 -8.54 -1.51
N GLU A 165 22.05 -7.83 -2.49
CA GLU A 165 22.73 -8.39 -3.66
C GLU A 165 23.98 -9.19 -3.26
N GLU A 166 24.82 -8.60 -2.40
CA GLU A 166 26.02 -9.26 -1.88
C GLU A 166 25.68 -10.52 -1.06
N ALA A 167 24.64 -10.45 -0.24
CA ALA A 167 24.18 -11.59 0.55
C ALA A 167 23.60 -12.69 -0.35
N ASN A 168 22.81 -12.33 -1.37
CA ASN A 168 22.21 -13.30 -2.30
C ASN A 168 23.28 -14.00 -3.17
N ALA A 169 24.43 -13.39 -3.39
CA ALA A 169 25.58 -14.01 -4.07
C ALA A 169 26.33 -15.05 -3.19
N LYS A 170 25.99 -15.17 -1.89
CA LYS A 170 26.70 -16.04 -0.93
C LYS A 170 25.78 -17.16 -0.38
N PRO A 171 25.56 -18.25 -1.13
CA PRO A 171 24.57 -19.28 -0.76
C PRO A 171 24.90 -20.06 0.52
N LYS A 172 26.10 -19.88 1.09
CA LYS A 172 26.52 -20.51 2.35
C LYS A 172 26.15 -19.73 3.60
N LEU A 173 25.58 -18.53 3.48
CA LEU A 173 25.11 -17.75 4.63
C LEU A 173 24.02 -18.49 5.41
N THR A 174 23.99 -18.30 6.72
CA THR A 174 23.08 -18.96 7.65
C THR A 174 21.62 -18.85 7.22
N ARG A 175 21.22 -17.73 6.65
CA ARG A 175 19.86 -17.46 6.17
C ARG A 175 19.34 -18.52 5.18
N PHE A 176 20.21 -19.07 4.34
CA PHE A 176 19.85 -20.02 3.28
C PHE A 176 19.90 -21.49 3.70
N GLN A 177 20.41 -21.79 4.91
CA GLN A 177 20.68 -23.17 5.32
C GLN A 177 19.46 -23.90 5.85
N TYR A 178 18.41 -23.18 6.29
CA TYR A 178 17.31 -23.79 7.02
C TYR A 178 15.95 -23.36 6.48
N GLY A 179 15.05 -24.33 6.32
CA GLY A 179 13.62 -24.07 6.13
C GLY A 179 12.93 -23.70 7.44
N LYS A 180 11.70 -23.16 7.34
CA LYS A 180 10.92 -22.73 8.51
C LYS A 180 10.76 -23.84 9.54
N GLN A 181 10.48 -25.07 9.13
CA GLN A 181 10.26 -26.17 10.08
C GLN A 181 11.52 -26.49 10.89
N ALA A 182 12.69 -26.49 10.26
CA ALA A 182 13.97 -26.69 10.96
C ALA A 182 14.26 -25.52 11.92
N ILE A 183 13.97 -24.27 11.52
CA ILE A 183 14.12 -23.09 12.38
C ILE A 183 13.23 -23.21 13.62
N LEU A 184 11.97 -23.61 13.45
CA LEU A 184 11.03 -23.82 14.56
C LEU A 184 11.45 -24.97 15.48
N ALA A 185 12.14 -25.97 14.95
CA ALA A 185 12.74 -27.05 15.72
C ALA A 185 14.07 -26.66 16.42
N GLY A 186 14.52 -25.41 16.26
CA GLY A 186 15.71 -24.87 16.95
C GLY A 186 17.01 -24.93 16.15
N ALA A 187 16.96 -25.05 14.81
CA ALA A 187 18.17 -25.11 13.96
C ALA A 187 19.03 -23.83 14.04
N LEU A 188 18.48 -22.71 14.50
CA LEU A 188 19.21 -21.45 14.67
C LEU A 188 19.84 -21.29 16.07
N LYS A 189 19.62 -22.25 16.98
CA LYS A 189 20.29 -22.26 18.28
C LYS A 189 21.80 -22.26 18.05
N ASP A 190 22.52 -21.46 18.76
CA ASP A 190 23.99 -21.33 18.67
C ASP A 190 24.55 -20.92 17.28
N LYS A 191 23.73 -20.35 16.41
CA LYS A 191 24.11 -19.85 15.07
C LYS A 191 24.34 -18.34 15.00
N ASN A 192 24.44 -17.69 16.16
CA ASN A 192 24.60 -16.22 16.24
C ASN A 192 23.52 -15.44 15.46
N VAL A 193 22.25 -15.87 15.64
CA VAL A 193 21.07 -15.22 15.09
C VAL A 193 20.33 -14.52 16.22
N PRO A 194 20.14 -13.19 16.17
CA PRO A 194 19.48 -12.46 17.24
C PRO A 194 18.01 -12.85 17.34
N VAL A 195 17.50 -12.99 18.57
CA VAL A 195 16.08 -13.11 18.86
C VAL A 195 15.53 -11.74 19.24
N LEU A 196 14.52 -11.25 18.53
CA LEU A 196 13.93 -9.94 18.72
C LEU A 196 12.75 -9.97 19.72
N ALA A 197 11.99 -11.06 19.69
CA ALA A 197 10.83 -11.29 20.56
C ALA A 197 10.48 -12.78 20.56
N TYR A 198 9.67 -13.19 21.55
CA TYR A 198 8.99 -14.48 21.56
C TYR A 198 7.48 -14.27 21.51
N VAL A 199 6.78 -15.06 20.71
CA VAL A 199 5.33 -15.00 20.46
C VAL A 199 4.71 -16.40 20.48
N SER A 200 3.39 -16.49 20.38
CA SER A 200 2.70 -17.77 20.16
C SER A 200 2.96 -18.31 18.74
N ARG A 201 2.69 -19.60 18.50
CA ARG A 201 2.78 -20.18 17.14
C ARG A 201 1.87 -19.47 16.16
N THR A 202 0.64 -19.18 16.54
CA THR A 202 -0.34 -18.49 15.71
C THR A 202 0.13 -17.08 15.33
N ASP A 203 0.69 -16.34 16.30
CA ASP A 203 1.21 -15.00 16.06
C ASP A 203 2.43 -15.00 15.14
N LEU A 204 3.32 -16.00 15.28
CA LEU A 204 4.45 -16.13 14.36
C LEU A 204 4.00 -16.39 12.93
N GLU A 205 3.04 -17.31 12.72
CA GLU A 205 2.52 -17.59 11.36
C GLU A 205 1.82 -16.37 10.76
N ALA A 206 1.07 -15.61 11.57
CA ALA A 206 0.45 -14.36 11.15
C ALA A 206 1.49 -13.29 10.77
N ALA A 207 2.54 -13.13 11.58
CA ALA A 207 3.64 -12.20 11.29
C ALA A 207 4.38 -12.56 9.98
N LEU A 208 4.64 -13.83 9.75
CA LEU A 208 5.28 -14.32 8.52
C LEU A 208 4.41 -14.13 7.27
N LEU A 209 3.09 -14.17 7.44
CA LEU A 209 2.12 -13.99 6.35
C LEU A 209 1.89 -12.52 6.02
N GLN A 210 1.72 -11.67 7.06
CA GLN A 210 1.34 -10.26 6.89
C GLN A 210 2.53 -9.31 6.76
N GLY A 211 3.70 -9.74 7.20
CA GLY A 211 4.94 -8.98 7.03
C GLY A 211 5.23 -7.94 8.11
N THR A 212 4.24 -7.48 8.88
CA THR A 212 4.43 -6.59 10.04
C THR A 212 3.82 -7.20 11.29
N LEU A 213 4.54 -7.10 12.41
CA LEU A 213 4.10 -7.49 13.73
C LEU A 213 4.13 -6.29 14.66
N VAL A 214 3.02 -6.00 15.30
CA VAL A 214 2.94 -5.10 16.47
C VAL A 214 3.04 -5.96 17.71
N ALA A 215 4.13 -5.86 18.45
CA ALA A 215 4.43 -6.70 19.61
C ALA A 215 4.16 -5.95 20.91
N ASP A 216 3.21 -6.42 21.68
CA ASP A 216 2.89 -5.92 23.03
C ASP A 216 3.65 -6.71 24.09
N PHE A 217 4.62 -6.06 24.74
CA PHE A 217 5.40 -6.61 25.84
C PHE A 217 4.76 -6.35 27.22
N GLY A 218 3.54 -5.80 27.28
CA GLY A 218 2.83 -5.48 28.51
C GLY A 218 3.35 -4.24 29.24
N ASN A 219 4.17 -3.42 28.61
CA ASN A 219 4.76 -2.19 29.17
C ASN A 219 4.10 -0.89 28.66
N GLY A 220 2.99 -1.00 27.94
CA GLY A 220 2.23 0.11 27.35
C GLY A 220 2.88 0.76 26.12
N LYS A 221 4.02 0.25 25.65
CA LYS A 221 4.72 0.73 24.45
C LYS A 221 4.91 -0.44 23.49
N PRO A 222 4.15 -0.52 22.40
CA PRO A 222 4.34 -1.56 21.42
C PRO A 222 5.68 -1.40 20.69
N ARG A 223 6.28 -2.51 20.31
CA ARG A 223 7.41 -2.54 19.38
C ARG A 223 6.94 -3.08 18.04
N TYR A 224 7.58 -2.61 16.99
CA TYR A 224 7.20 -2.97 15.62
C TYR A 224 8.31 -3.78 14.98
N PHE A 225 7.96 -4.91 14.40
CA PHE A 225 8.88 -5.75 13.64
C PHE A 225 8.34 -5.95 12.24
N ASN A 226 9.17 -5.74 11.24
CA ASN A 226 8.81 -5.95 9.86
C ASN A 226 9.71 -7.00 9.22
N VAL A 227 9.17 -7.77 8.27
CA VAL A 227 9.97 -8.70 7.46
C VAL A 227 11.09 -7.96 6.74
N HIS A 228 12.29 -8.51 6.81
CA HIS A 228 13.49 -7.92 6.26
C HIS A 228 14.01 -8.75 5.09
N ARG A 229 14.54 -9.95 5.36
CA ARG A 229 15.06 -10.86 4.32
C ARG A 229 14.49 -12.26 4.54
N ASN A 230 14.19 -12.96 3.44
CA ASN A 230 13.72 -14.35 3.54
C ASN A 230 14.86 -15.36 3.25
N ASN A 231 14.61 -16.62 3.57
CA ASN A 231 15.55 -17.73 3.33
C ASN A 231 15.63 -18.18 1.87
N ASN A 232 15.12 -17.40 0.93
CA ASN A 232 15.09 -17.66 -0.51
C ASN A 232 14.34 -18.94 -0.95
N ILE A 233 13.61 -19.58 -0.04
CA ILE A 233 12.73 -20.69 -0.38
C ILE A 233 11.41 -20.12 -0.90
N PRO A 234 10.94 -20.50 -2.10
CA PRO A 234 9.71 -19.99 -2.67
C PRO A 234 8.49 -20.41 -1.84
N TYR A 235 7.44 -19.56 -1.85
CA TYR A 235 6.16 -19.93 -1.25
C TYR A 235 5.50 -21.04 -2.08
N ASN A 236 5.09 -22.12 -1.42
CA ASN A 236 4.41 -23.23 -2.06
C ASN A 236 2.90 -23.07 -1.92
N THR A 237 2.21 -22.77 -3.02
CA THR A 237 0.75 -22.51 -3.04
C THR A 237 -0.11 -23.73 -2.74
N VAL A 238 0.47 -24.95 -2.75
CA VAL A 238 -0.24 -26.21 -2.43
C VAL A 238 -0.21 -26.49 -0.93
N LYS A 239 0.86 -26.02 -0.23
CA LYS A 239 1.02 -26.22 1.21
C LYS A 239 0.21 -25.18 2.00
N LYS A 240 -0.28 -25.58 3.18
CA LYS A 240 -0.85 -24.64 4.15
C LYS A 240 0.22 -23.67 4.67
N PRO A 241 -0.16 -22.48 5.17
CA PRO A 241 0.80 -21.54 5.75
C PRO A 241 1.70 -22.16 6.82
N GLU A 242 1.16 -23.03 7.68
CA GLU A 242 1.89 -23.71 8.75
C GLU A 242 2.98 -24.65 8.24
N ASP A 243 2.79 -25.26 7.06
CA ASP A 243 3.66 -26.26 6.46
C ASP A 243 4.70 -25.65 5.48
N GLN A 244 4.73 -24.33 5.34
CA GLN A 244 5.69 -23.64 4.47
C GLN A 244 7.12 -23.81 4.99
N GLU A 245 8.08 -23.85 4.07
CA GLU A 245 9.51 -23.79 4.38
C GLU A 245 10.08 -22.38 4.22
N ARG A 246 9.36 -21.49 3.55
CA ARG A 246 9.73 -20.08 3.46
C ARG A 246 9.68 -19.45 4.84
N TYR A 247 10.79 -18.76 5.22
CA TYR A 247 10.93 -18.06 6.49
C TYR A 247 11.44 -16.63 6.24
N TRP A 248 10.91 -15.67 6.99
CA TRP A 248 11.36 -14.30 6.99
C TRP A 248 12.11 -14.00 8.29
N TYR A 249 13.28 -13.40 8.17
CA TYR A 249 13.96 -12.74 9.26
C TYR A 249 13.44 -11.33 9.38
N PHE A 250 13.31 -10.81 10.60
CA PHE A 250 12.68 -9.54 10.89
C PHE A 250 13.72 -8.48 11.26
N LYS A 251 13.28 -7.22 11.20
CA LYS A 251 13.98 -6.07 11.71
C LYS A 251 13.01 -5.26 12.59
N GLU A 252 13.51 -4.73 13.70
CA GLU A 252 12.76 -3.76 14.47
C GLU A 252 12.69 -2.43 13.71
N VAL A 253 11.50 -1.82 13.69
CA VAL A 253 11.20 -0.62 12.92
C VAL A 253 10.43 0.37 13.79
N ASP A 254 10.31 1.62 13.34
CA ASP A 254 9.73 2.74 14.08
C ASP A 254 8.20 2.85 13.99
N GLY A 255 7.54 1.95 13.25
CA GLY A 255 6.10 1.95 13.06
C GLY A 255 5.62 0.93 12.03
N VAL A 256 4.37 1.03 11.64
CA VAL A 256 3.78 0.18 10.60
C VAL A 256 4.38 0.57 9.25
N LYS A 257 4.77 -0.44 8.46
CA LYS A 257 5.41 -0.22 7.16
C LYS A 257 4.45 -0.53 6.02
N GLY A 258 4.30 0.45 5.14
CA GLY A 258 3.66 0.34 3.84
C GLY A 258 4.65 0.02 2.73
N TYR A 259 4.49 0.69 1.57
CA TYR A 259 5.34 0.49 0.41
C TYR A 259 6.80 0.84 0.67
N GLY A 260 7.69 0.15 0.00
CA GLY A 260 9.11 0.49 -0.11
C GLY A 260 9.82 -0.44 -1.09
N LYS A 261 10.82 0.11 -1.78
CA LYS A 261 11.67 -0.59 -2.74
C LYS A 261 12.28 -1.87 -2.15
N ASP A 262 12.70 -1.77 -0.90
CA ASP A 262 13.27 -2.86 -0.12
C ASP A 262 12.90 -2.71 1.37
N ALA A 263 13.34 -3.65 2.18
CA ALA A 263 13.00 -3.70 3.60
C ALA A 263 13.53 -2.53 4.43
N ASP A 264 14.59 -1.86 3.98
CA ASP A 264 15.23 -0.75 4.69
C ASP A 264 14.62 0.61 4.35
N HIS A 265 13.91 0.70 3.21
CA HIS A 265 13.38 1.95 2.65
C HIS A 265 11.85 1.97 2.58
N LYS A 266 11.17 1.32 3.53
CA LYS A 266 9.71 1.31 3.59
C LYS A 266 9.16 2.59 4.24
N ILE A 267 8.07 3.09 3.65
CA ILE A 267 7.31 4.22 4.19
C ILE A 267 6.63 3.81 5.49
N THR A 268 6.77 4.62 6.55
CA THR A 268 5.95 4.45 7.75
C THR A 268 4.56 5.03 7.49
N VAL A 269 3.53 4.21 7.73
CA VAL A 269 2.14 4.54 7.44
C VAL A 269 1.27 4.44 8.71
N ASN A 270 0.11 5.10 8.68
CA ASN A 270 -0.83 5.11 9.79
C ASN A 270 -2.16 4.46 9.40
N TYR A 271 -2.86 3.94 10.41
CA TYR A 271 -4.19 3.36 10.27
C TYR A 271 -5.21 4.41 9.83
N GLU A 272 -6.25 3.96 9.14
CA GLU A 272 -7.42 4.73 8.70
C GLU A 272 -7.12 5.92 7.75
N VAL A 273 -5.86 6.08 7.31
CA VAL A 273 -5.40 7.12 6.38
C VAL A 273 -4.47 6.58 5.29
N THR A 274 -4.38 5.26 5.18
CA THR A 274 -3.52 4.57 4.19
C THR A 274 -4.34 3.63 3.33
N PHE A 275 -4.13 3.72 2.03
CA PHE A 275 -4.68 2.79 1.05
C PHE A 275 -3.57 2.03 0.34
N ALA A 276 -3.76 0.72 0.18
CA ALA A 276 -3.00 -0.08 -0.76
C ALA A 276 -3.76 -0.16 -2.10
N ALA A 277 -3.00 -0.06 -3.19
CA ALA A 277 -3.51 -0.10 -4.57
C ALA A 277 -2.42 -0.59 -5.54
N ASP A 278 -2.72 -0.65 -6.84
CA ASP A 278 -1.73 -0.87 -7.89
C ASP A 278 -0.87 0.38 -8.11
N LEU A 279 0.18 0.54 -7.29
CA LEU A 279 1.07 1.70 -7.37
C LEU A 279 1.88 1.73 -8.68
N ALA A 280 2.07 0.60 -9.34
CA ALA A 280 2.73 0.57 -10.65
C ALA A 280 1.89 1.27 -11.73
N GLN A 281 0.56 1.28 -11.58
CA GLN A 281 -0.35 1.94 -12.50
C GLN A 281 -0.73 3.34 -12.04
N PHE A 282 -1.01 3.52 -10.75
CA PHE A 282 -1.44 4.83 -10.22
C PHE A 282 -0.28 5.76 -9.87
N GLY A 283 0.90 5.26 -9.56
CA GLY A 283 1.97 6.05 -8.94
C GLY A 283 1.75 6.24 -7.43
N LEU A 284 2.83 6.46 -6.71
CA LEU A 284 2.85 6.64 -5.25
C LEU A 284 2.31 8.01 -4.84
N GLY A 285 1.65 8.07 -3.69
CA GLY A 285 1.41 9.31 -2.94
C GLY A 285 0.13 10.06 -3.30
N LYS A 286 -0.72 9.52 -4.18
CA LYS A 286 -2.00 10.18 -4.49
C LYS A 286 -2.91 10.20 -3.28
N LEU A 287 -3.51 11.36 -3.00
CA LEU A 287 -4.55 11.54 -1.99
C LEU A 287 -5.90 11.08 -2.56
N LEU A 288 -6.59 10.25 -1.80
CA LEU A 288 -7.89 9.69 -2.17
C LEU A 288 -8.92 10.02 -1.08
N LEU A 289 -10.11 10.44 -1.50
CA LEU A 289 -11.30 10.50 -0.66
C LEU A 289 -12.23 9.38 -1.07
N ILE A 290 -12.72 8.62 -0.09
CA ILE A 290 -13.78 7.65 -0.29
C ILE A 290 -15.06 8.11 0.38
N GLN A 291 -16.19 7.88 -0.27
CA GLN A 291 -17.53 8.12 0.28
C GLN A 291 -18.37 6.85 0.19
N TYR A 292 -19.03 6.53 1.29
CA TYR A 292 -19.88 5.37 1.38
C TYR A 292 -20.97 5.54 2.42
N ARG A 293 -22.02 4.72 2.30
CA ARG A 293 -22.98 4.51 3.36
C ARG A 293 -22.56 3.27 4.17
N ASP A 294 -22.32 3.45 5.44
CA ASP A 294 -22.01 2.33 6.32
C ASP A 294 -23.22 1.42 6.53
N LYS A 295 -23.02 0.23 7.10
CA LYS A 295 -24.13 -0.73 7.36
C LYS A 295 -25.12 -0.26 8.43
N ARG A 296 -24.84 0.86 9.11
CA ARG A 296 -25.75 1.52 10.04
C ARG A 296 -26.56 2.65 9.37
N GLY A 297 -26.29 2.93 8.10
CA GLY A 297 -26.99 3.93 7.32
C GLY A 297 -26.38 5.34 7.35
N ASN A 298 -25.18 5.51 7.93
CA ASN A 298 -24.49 6.80 7.96
C ASN A 298 -23.72 7.03 6.66
N ASP A 299 -23.81 8.22 6.10
CA ASP A 299 -22.99 8.64 4.97
C ASP A 299 -21.64 9.17 5.48
N ILE A 300 -20.57 8.48 5.15
CA ILE A 300 -19.20 8.69 5.68
C ILE A 300 -18.25 9.08 4.55
N SER A 301 -17.35 10.02 4.85
CA SER A 301 -16.18 10.33 4.03
C SER A 301 -14.90 10.09 4.80
N ARG A 302 -13.92 9.43 4.17
CA ARG A 302 -12.58 9.23 4.72
C ARG A 302 -11.52 9.64 3.70
N MET A 303 -10.39 10.13 4.17
CA MET A 303 -9.24 10.45 3.32
C MET A 303 -8.06 9.56 3.65
N GLY A 304 -7.29 9.21 2.63
CA GLY A 304 -6.05 8.46 2.81
C GLY A 304 -5.12 8.61 1.61
N ILE A 305 -3.88 8.20 1.81
CA ILE A 305 -2.82 8.27 0.81
C ILE A 305 -2.59 6.88 0.24
N MET A 306 -2.45 6.76 -1.07
CA MET A 306 -1.94 5.55 -1.72
C MET A 306 -0.45 5.40 -1.41
N ALA A 307 -0.13 4.76 -0.29
CA ALA A 307 1.21 4.60 0.26
C ALA A 307 1.57 3.13 0.53
N ASP A 308 0.74 2.20 0.07
CA ASP A 308 0.99 0.75 0.19
C ASP A 308 0.54 -0.01 -1.06
N THR A 309 1.00 -1.24 -1.21
CA THR A 309 0.62 -2.15 -2.29
C THR A 309 0.72 -3.61 -1.84
N GLY A 310 0.27 -4.53 -2.66
CA GLY A 310 0.38 -5.96 -2.40
C GLY A 310 0.10 -6.79 -3.65
N GLY A 311 0.39 -8.09 -3.59
CA GLY A 311 0.17 -9.01 -4.71
C GLY A 311 -1.28 -9.13 -5.19
N ALA A 312 -2.24 -8.65 -4.38
CA ALA A 312 -3.66 -8.62 -4.76
C ALA A 312 -3.99 -7.55 -5.81
N PHE A 313 -3.09 -6.58 -6.04
CA PHE A 313 -3.30 -5.42 -6.92
C PHE A 313 -2.62 -5.54 -8.27
N ALA A 314 -1.83 -6.58 -8.52
CA ALA A 314 -1.28 -6.80 -9.85
C ALA A 314 -2.42 -6.84 -10.89
N ASP A 315 -2.38 -5.91 -11.85
CA ASP A 315 -3.39 -5.71 -12.90
C ASP A 315 -4.84 -5.46 -12.41
N ASN A 316 -5.01 -5.06 -11.15
CA ASN A 316 -6.33 -4.83 -10.56
C ASN A 316 -6.60 -3.35 -10.31
N LEU A 317 -7.16 -2.68 -11.29
CA LEU A 317 -7.48 -1.25 -11.30
C LEU A 317 -8.89 -0.91 -10.77
N TYR A 318 -9.51 -1.81 -9.99
CA TYR A 318 -10.90 -1.67 -9.55
C TYR A 318 -11.08 -1.84 -8.05
N GLN A 319 -9.98 -1.91 -7.33
CA GLN A 319 -9.94 -2.21 -5.90
C GLN A 319 -8.92 -1.35 -5.18
N ILE A 320 -9.28 -0.94 -3.98
CA ILE A 320 -8.35 -0.47 -2.94
C ILE A 320 -8.43 -1.38 -1.73
N ASP A 321 -7.39 -1.36 -0.90
CA ASP A 321 -7.37 -2.02 0.39
C ASP A 321 -7.09 -0.99 1.49
N PHE A 322 -7.96 -0.94 2.50
CA PHE A 322 -7.94 0.08 3.54
C PHE A 322 -7.28 -0.44 4.80
N LEU A 323 -6.21 0.21 5.27
CA LEU A 323 -5.52 -0.14 6.50
C LEU A 323 -6.34 0.33 7.71
N THR A 324 -7.00 -0.60 8.40
CA THR A 324 -7.96 -0.25 9.45
C THR A 324 -7.39 -0.26 10.86
N GLY A 325 -6.27 -0.95 11.11
CA GLY A 325 -5.71 -1.00 12.46
C GLY A 325 -4.78 -2.17 12.72
N ALA A 326 -4.50 -2.41 14.00
CA ALA A 326 -3.81 -3.60 14.49
C ALA A 326 -4.77 -4.48 15.30
N TYR A 327 -4.83 -5.77 14.96
CA TYR A 327 -5.75 -6.71 15.59
C TYR A 327 -5.07 -8.03 15.92
N THR A 328 -5.57 -8.71 16.97
CA THR A 328 -5.00 -9.98 17.44
C THR A 328 -5.35 -11.18 16.55
N GLY A 329 -6.18 -10.98 15.54
CA GLY A 329 -6.57 -12.02 14.59
C GLY A 329 -7.78 -11.62 13.77
N LYS A 330 -8.21 -12.54 12.89
CA LYS A 330 -9.32 -12.30 11.95
C LYS A 330 -10.64 -11.98 12.64
N ASP A 331 -10.95 -12.65 13.75
CA ASP A 331 -12.23 -12.46 14.44
C ASP A 331 -12.35 -11.04 15.00
N THR A 332 -11.32 -10.55 15.69
CA THR A 332 -11.29 -9.17 16.21
C THR A 332 -11.29 -8.14 15.09
N PHE A 333 -10.59 -8.42 14.01
CA PHE A 333 -10.59 -7.59 12.82
C PHE A 333 -11.98 -7.50 12.17
N TYR A 334 -12.64 -8.63 11.90
CA TYR A 334 -13.98 -8.64 11.32
C TYR A 334 -15.03 -8.00 12.23
N GLN A 335 -14.93 -8.24 13.55
CA GLN A 335 -15.81 -7.61 14.51
C GLN A 335 -15.67 -6.07 14.52
N ALA A 336 -14.45 -5.56 14.46
CA ALA A 336 -14.21 -4.11 14.45
C ALA A 336 -14.66 -3.44 13.15
N ASN A 337 -14.54 -4.14 12.02
CA ASN A 337 -14.76 -3.57 10.69
C ASN A 337 -16.10 -4.01 10.04
N HIS A 338 -16.99 -4.68 10.78
CA HIS A 338 -18.23 -5.26 10.27
C HIS A 338 -19.21 -4.24 9.65
N THR A 339 -19.04 -2.94 9.94
CA THR A 339 -19.88 -1.86 9.38
C THR A 339 -19.37 -1.29 8.07
N LEU A 340 -18.13 -1.59 7.68
CA LEU A 340 -17.55 -1.12 6.43
C LEU A 340 -18.22 -1.82 5.23
N PRO A 341 -18.44 -1.10 4.11
CA PRO A 341 -19.05 -1.66 2.91
C PRO A 341 -18.01 -2.32 2.00
N ASP A 342 -18.47 -3.17 1.10
CA ASP A 342 -17.63 -3.77 0.05
C ASP A 342 -17.34 -2.81 -1.12
N TYR A 343 -18.13 -1.74 -1.29
CA TYR A 343 -18.06 -0.82 -2.44
C TYR A 343 -18.12 0.62 -1.98
N VAL A 344 -17.31 1.48 -2.61
CA VAL A 344 -17.21 2.90 -2.27
C VAL A 344 -17.15 3.78 -3.50
N ASN A 345 -17.64 5.01 -3.39
CA ASN A 345 -17.30 6.07 -4.33
C ASN A 345 -15.89 6.57 -4.00
N ALA A 346 -15.01 6.61 -4.97
CA ALA A 346 -13.62 7.04 -4.78
C ALA A 346 -13.29 8.25 -5.63
N TYR A 347 -12.59 9.22 -5.04
CA TYR A 347 -12.21 10.48 -5.67
C TYR A 347 -10.74 10.76 -5.41
N PHE A 348 -9.94 10.88 -6.46
CA PHE A 348 -8.60 11.45 -6.34
C PHE A 348 -8.72 12.94 -6.06
N MET A 349 -7.92 13.42 -5.10
CA MET A 349 -7.91 14.79 -4.67
C MET A 349 -6.59 15.45 -5.07
N VAL A 350 -6.67 16.60 -5.74
CA VAL A 350 -5.51 17.36 -6.17
C VAL A 350 -5.70 18.81 -5.74
N LEU A 351 -4.73 19.41 -5.05
CA LEU A 351 -4.78 20.82 -4.65
C LEU A 351 -4.99 21.70 -5.89
N LYS A 352 -5.95 22.62 -5.83
CA LYS A 352 -6.19 23.61 -6.88
C LYS A 352 -4.94 24.47 -7.11
N SER A 353 -4.53 24.62 -8.37
CA SER A 353 -3.44 25.51 -8.73
C SER A 353 -3.86 26.96 -8.56
N LYS A 354 -2.98 27.80 -8.00
CA LYS A 354 -3.19 29.26 -7.93
C LYS A 354 -2.91 29.97 -9.26
N GLU A 355 -2.46 29.25 -10.28
CA GLU A 355 -2.28 29.83 -11.59
C GLU A 355 -3.60 30.28 -12.18
N LYS A 356 -3.58 31.54 -12.61
CA LYS A 356 -4.68 32.35 -13.16
C LYS A 356 -5.79 31.54 -13.83
N THR A 357 -6.98 31.86 -13.44
CA THR A 357 -8.32 31.68 -13.98
C THR A 357 -8.47 31.52 -15.51
N GLU A 358 -7.70 30.61 -16.10
CA GLU A 358 -8.10 29.98 -17.36
C GLU A 358 -8.67 28.62 -16.96
N LYS A 359 -9.90 28.38 -17.34
CA LYS A 359 -10.63 27.12 -17.19
C LYS A 359 -9.84 25.99 -17.85
N LYS A 360 -8.75 25.52 -17.22
CA LYS A 360 -8.16 24.23 -17.51
C LYS A 360 -8.98 23.22 -16.74
N THR A 361 -9.99 22.66 -17.41
CA THR A 361 -10.70 21.46 -16.95
C THR A 361 -9.69 20.37 -16.61
N LEU A 362 -10.02 19.47 -15.67
CA LEU A 362 -9.22 18.26 -15.36
C LEU A 362 -8.84 17.47 -16.62
N ALA A 363 -9.60 17.57 -17.70
CA ALA A 363 -9.21 17.10 -19.04
C ALA A 363 -7.85 17.67 -19.51
N GLY A 364 -7.42 18.84 -19.02
CA GLY A 364 -6.08 19.40 -19.25
C GLY A 364 -4.97 18.69 -18.49
N LEU A 365 -5.28 17.95 -17.42
CA LEU A 365 -4.31 17.11 -16.70
C LEU A 365 -3.84 15.92 -17.55
N PHE A 366 -4.61 15.50 -18.55
CA PHE A 366 -4.30 14.40 -19.44
C PHE A 366 -3.49 14.82 -20.68
N LYS A 367 -3.26 16.12 -20.90
CA LYS A 367 -2.35 16.61 -21.94
C LYS A 367 -0.97 16.80 -21.31
N ARG A 368 0.05 16.09 -21.86
CA ARG A 368 1.47 16.28 -21.52
C ARG A 368 1.83 17.75 -21.71
N ASP A 369 2.07 18.50 -20.62
CA ASP A 369 2.84 19.73 -20.66
C ASP A 369 4.33 19.32 -20.74
N SER A 370 4.88 19.34 -21.97
CA SER A 370 6.29 19.05 -22.25
C SER A 370 7.25 20.22 -21.97
N ASP A 371 6.79 21.35 -21.41
CA ASP A 371 7.57 22.59 -21.38
C ASP A 371 7.60 23.29 -20.01
N HIS A 372 8.02 22.62 -18.93
CA HIS A 372 8.47 23.37 -17.75
C HIS A 372 9.63 22.69 -17.05
N HIS A 373 10.84 23.21 -17.37
CA HIS A 373 12.00 23.08 -16.49
C HIS A 373 11.76 23.91 -15.24
N PHE A 374 11.63 23.26 -14.09
CA PHE A 374 11.57 23.92 -12.79
C PHE A 374 12.96 24.01 -12.17
N ASN A 375 13.38 25.24 -11.88
CA ASN A 375 14.50 25.53 -10.99
C ASN A 375 14.13 25.14 -9.55
N ASN A 376 14.92 24.26 -8.95
CA ASN A 376 14.66 23.64 -7.63
C ASN A 376 14.98 24.51 -6.42
N ASP A 377 15.29 25.83 -6.57
CA ASP A 377 15.98 26.58 -5.52
C ASP A 377 15.13 27.51 -4.65
N THR A 378 13.79 27.48 -4.73
CA THR A 378 12.96 28.45 -3.97
C THR A 378 11.74 27.87 -3.26
N MET A 379 11.82 26.72 -2.59
CA MET A 379 10.68 26.17 -1.84
C MET A 379 10.89 25.93 -0.34
N PHE A 380 11.94 26.46 0.25
CA PHE A 380 12.14 26.38 1.71
C PHE A 380 12.63 27.72 2.27
N GLU A 381 11.72 28.67 2.47
CA GLU A 381 11.73 29.68 3.51
C GLU A 381 10.32 29.83 4.10
#